data_c5e871bbe3a189aa6aa64dd9d2fceb28
#
_entry.id   c5e871bbe3a189aa6aa64dd9d2fceb28
#
_cell.length_a   1.000
_cell.length_b   1.000
_cell.length_c   1.000
_cell.angle_alpha   90.00
_cell.angle_beta   90.00
_cell.angle_gamma   90.00
#
_symmetry.space_group_name_H-M   'P 1'
#
loop_
_entity.id
_entity.type
_entity.pdbx_description
1 polymer ?
#
loop_
_entity_poly.entity_id
_entity_poly.type
_entity_poly.pdbx_seq_one_letter_code
_entity_poly.pdbx_strand_id
1 'polypeptide(L)'
;YRDMTVPYRAHYLTRTVEEVLQREKIPYTIYSGVQFFGRAEIKDALSYLRMIACQDDLSFLRIVNQPKRNIGERRRRLLQEQAAQEGCSLFTALRRSVGTEAFRGTGAARFVSLIDAFSSDCSGRSVSEVLSAILHESGYEAMLRTEGSQERLDNLAELKQSVYEYETTCGEECTLEHYLAHVALFTNADAGDSRDRVKLMTVHTAKGLEFPHVFLCAMNEGLFPSKKIRTLPAMEEERRLAFVAMTRAEQGLYLSEAAGRNFDGTDRYPSRFLL
;
A
#
# COMPACT_ATOMS: atom_id res chain seq x y z
N TYR A 1 -23.55 -7.33 -10.90
CA TYR A 1 -22.11 -7.22 -10.69
C TYR A 1 -21.41 -8.59 -10.83
N ARG A 2 -22.05 -9.69 -10.45
CA ARG A 2 -21.48 -11.05 -10.49
C ARG A 2 -20.95 -11.49 -11.86
N ASP A 3 -21.44 -10.88 -12.93
CA ASP A 3 -21.07 -11.19 -14.32
C ASP A 3 -19.89 -10.34 -14.82
N MET A 4 -19.37 -9.44 -13.95
CA MET A 4 -18.31 -8.50 -14.25
C MET A 4 -17.00 -8.91 -13.59
N THR A 5 -15.90 -8.80 -14.32
CA THR A 5 -14.56 -8.96 -13.78
C THR A 5 -13.63 -7.85 -14.26
N VAL A 6 -12.70 -7.46 -13.40
CA VAL A 6 -11.64 -6.50 -13.70
C VAL A 6 -10.30 -7.22 -13.51
N PRO A 7 -9.75 -7.83 -14.56
CA PRO A 7 -8.40 -8.38 -14.52
C PRO A 7 -7.37 -7.26 -14.64
N TYR A 8 -6.27 -7.39 -13.88
CA TYR A 8 -5.16 -6.43 -13.88
C TYR A 8 -3.81 -7.15 -13.93
N ARG A 9 -2.78 -6.44 -14.42
CA ARG A 9 -1.44 -7.03 -14.60
C ARG A 9 -0.71 -7.22 -13.28
N ALA A 10 -0.86 -6.33 -12.32
CA ALA A 10 -0.19 -6.38 -11.02
C ALA A 10 -1.11 -5.86 -9.91
N HIS A 11 -0.93 -6.39 -8.70
CA HIS A 11 -1.82 -6.11 -7.56
C HIS A 11 -1.84 -4.63 -7.14
N TYR A 12 -0.76 -3.88 -7.31
CA TYR A 12 -0.75 -2.45 -6.95
C TYR A 12 -1.76 -1.62 -7.76
N LEU A 13 -2.10 -2.07 -8.98
CA LEU A 13 -3.08 -1.39 -9.84
C LEU A 13 -4.53 -1.46 -9.30
N THR A 14 -4.79 -2.28 -8.27
CA THR A 14 -6.14 -2.39 -7.71
C THR A 14 -6.57 -1.17 -6.92
N ARG A 15 -5.64 -0.40 -6.34
CA ARG A 15 -5.95 0.72 -5.44
C ARG A 15 -7.01 1.66 -6.02
N THR A 16 -6.74 2.25 -7.17
CA THR A 16 -7.67 3.20 -7.80
C THR A 16 -9.03 2.56 -8.10
N VAL A 17 -9.04 1.30 -8.53
CA VAL A 17 -10.29 0.56 -8.80
C VAL A 17 -11.05 0.32 -7.50
N GLU A 18 -10.37 -0.11 -6.44
CA GLU A 18 -10.95 -0.35 -5.11
C GLU A 18 -11.55 0.95 -4.54
N GLU A 19 -10.82 2.06 -4.58
CA GLU A 19 -11.28 3.37 -4.10
C GLU A 19 -12.54 3.83 -4.83
N VAL A 20 -12.58 3.71 -6.16
CA VAL A 20 -13.77 4.07 -6.95
C VAL A 20 -14.95 3.16 -6.63
N LEU A 21 -14.75 1.83 -6.59
CA LEU A 21 -15.82 0.90 -6.27
C LEU A 21 -16.39 1.14 -4.86
N GLN A 22 -15.55 1.45 -3.89
CA GLN A 22 -15.99 1.79 -2.53
C GLN A 22 -16.75 3.12 -2.49
N ARG A 23 -16.23 4.17 -3.15
CA ARG A 23 -16.89 5.47 -3.23
C ARG A 23 -18.28 5.35 -3.85
N GLU A 24 -18.39 4.58 -4.92
CA GLU A 24 -19.66 4.34 -5.63
C GLU A 24 -20.52 3.24 -4.96
N LYS A 25 -20.06 2.70 -3.81
CA LYS A 25 -20.74 1.63 -3.06
C LYS A 25 -21.02 0.37 -3.90
N ILE A 26 -20.14 0.07 -4.85
CA ILE A 26 -20.22 -1.12 -5.70
C ILE A 26 -19.53 -2.27 -4.97
N PRO A 27 -20.22 -3.38 -4.66
CA PRO A 27 -19.63 -4.50 -3.97
C PRO A 27 -18.63 -5.24 -4.85
N TYR A 28 -17.46 -5.57 -4.31
CA TYR A 28 -16.43 -6.31 -5.03
C TYR A 28 -15.75 -7.38 -4.17
N THR A 29 -15.05 -8.30 -4.81
CA THR A 29 -14.23 -9.32 -4.16
C THR A 29 -12.90 -9.45 -4.89
N ILE A 30 -11.79 -9.50 -4.15
CA ILE A 30 -10.45 -9.72 -4.70
C ILE A 30 -10.14 -11.22 -4.61
N TYR A 31 -9.88 -11.83 -5.77
CA TYR A 31 -9.47 -13.23 -5.87
C TYR A 31 -7.95 -13.34 -5.74
N SER A 32 -7.49 -14.23 -4.86
CA SER A 32 -6.07 -14.48 -4.59
C SER A 32 -5.30 -13.25 -4.15
N GLY A 33 -5.94 -12.33 -3.43
CA GLY A 33 -5.31 -11.10 -2.96
C GLY A 33 -5.96 -10.55 -1.69
N VAL A 34 -5.31 -9.52 -1.14
CA VAL A 34 -5.80 -8.72 -0.02
C VAL A 34 -6.05 -7.31 -0.52
N GLN A 35 -7.10 -6.67 -0.04
CA GLN A 35 -7.38 -5.25 -0.32
C GLN A 35 -6.13 -4.40 -0.12
N PHE A 36 -5.96 -3.37 -0.93
CA PHE A 36 -4.73 -2.57 -0.94
C PHE A 36 -4.32 -2.08 0.45
N PHE A 37 -5.23 -1.42 1.16
CA PHE A 37 -4.98 -0.93 2.52
C PHE A 37 -4.93 -2.04 3.59
N GLY A 38 -5.28 -3.27 3.23
CA GLY A 38 -5.16 -4.47 4.07
C GLY A 38 -3.79 -5.13 4.06
N ARG A 39 -2.92 -4.80 3.07
CA ARG A 39 -1.61 -5.42 2.88
C ARG A 39 -0.65 -5.07 4.02
N ALA A 40 0.23 -6.01 4.35
CA ALA A 40 1.12 -5.89 5.49
C ALA A 40 2.02 -4.65 5.41
N GLU A 41 2.69 -4.44 4.28
CA GLU A 41 3.60 -3.31 4.04
C GLU A 41 2.88 -1.97 4.04
N ILE A 42 1.62 -1.92 3.58
CA ILE A 42 0.80 -0.70 3.61
C ILE A 42 0.40 -0.39 5.04
N LYS A 43 -0.05 -1.40 5.80
CA LYS A 43 -0.35 -1.23 7.23
C LYS A 43 0.87 -0.81 8.03
N ASP A 44 2.06 -1.33 7.71
CA ASP A 44 3.31 -0.94 8.35
C ASP A 44 3.64 0.53 8.06
N ALA A 45 3.56 0.95 6.80
CA ALA A 45 3.79 2.33 6.38
C ALA A 45 2.80 3.31 7.05
N LEU A 46 1.51 2.98 7.06
CA LEU A 46 0.49 3.77 7.75
C LEU A 46 0.71 3.80 9.27
N SER A 47 1.25 2.73 9.86
CA SER A 47 1.60 2.71 11.28
C SER A 47 2.76 3.63 11.60
N TYR A 48 3.75 3.80 10.70
CA TYR A 48 4.76 4.84 10.85
C TYR A 48 4.14 6.25 10.86
N LEU A 49 3.23 6.55 9.95
CA LEU A 49 2.53 7.83 9.92
C LEU A 49 1.69 8.06 11.18
N ARG A 50 0.97 7.04 11.66
CA ARG A 50 0.21 7.12 12.92
C ARG A 50 1.10 7.33 14.13
N MET A 51 2.27 6.71 14.17
CA MET A 51 3.24 6.96 15.25
C MET A 51 3.72 8.40 15.27
N ILE A 52 3.86 9.03 14.11
CA ILE A 52 4.23 10.45 13.99
C ILE A 52 3.07 11.33 14.50
N ALA A 53 1.83 11.03 14.08
CA ALA A 53 0.66 11.86 14.38
C ALA A 53 0.14 11.69 15.82
N CYS A 54 0.00 10.46 16.31
CA CYS A 54 -0.71 10.20 17.58
C CYS A 54 -0.06 9.18 18.51
N GLN A 55 1.05 8.54 18.12
CA GLN A 55 1.84 7.61 18.95
C GLN A 55 1.00 6.49 19.60
N ASP A 56 0.02 5.93 18.85
CA ASP A 56 -0.88 4.89 19.37
C ASP A 56 -0.18 3.53 19.55
N ASP A 57 -0.65 2.77 20.53
CA ASP A 57 -0.04 1.51 20.96
C ASP A 57 -0.16 0.39 19.89
N LEU A 58 -1.20 0.38 19.06
CA LEU A 58 -1.37 -0.62 18.00
C LEU A 58 -0.33 -0.41 16.90
N SER A 59 -0.16 0.83 16.47
CA SER A 59 0.87 1.21 15.50
C SER A 59 2.27 0.96 16.04
N PHE A 60 2.50 1.30 17.32
CA PHE A 60 3.76 0.99 18.01
C PHE A 60 4.10 -0.49 17.97
N LEU A 61 3.19 -1.36 18.44
CA LEU A 61 3.40 -2.81 18.48
C LEU A 61 3.67 -3.40 17.09
N ARG A 62 3.09 -2.80 16.07
CA ARG A 62 3.25 -3.23 14.70
C ARG A 62 4.65 -2.96 14.17
N ILE A 63 5.20 -1.77 14.40
CA ILE A 63 6.42 -1.32 13.73
C ILE A 63 7.66 -1.27 14.64
N VAL A 64 7.53 -1.38 15.95
CA VAL A 64 8.65 -1.24 16.89
C VAL A 64 9.83 -2.17 16.57
N ASN A 65 9.56 -3.33 15.98
CA ASN A 65 10.58 -4.31 15.54
C ASN A 65 10.58 -4.59 14.03
N GLN A 66 10.03 -3.68 13.24
CA GLN A 66 10.02 -3.68 11.78
C GLN A 66 10.63 -2.37 11.24
N PRO A 67 11.87 -2.36 10.72
CA PRO A 67 12.86 -3.45 10.64
C PRO A 67 13.28 -3.98 12.00
N LYS A 68 13.97 -5.12 12.00
CA LYS A 68 14.42 -5.80 13.22
C LYS A 68 15.32 -4.89 14.08
N ARG A 69 14.88 -4.60 15.32
CA ARG A 69 15.56 -3.72 16.30
C ARG A 69 15.92 -4.43 17.60
N ASN A 70 15.83 -5.76 17.61
CA ASN A 70 16.01 -6.58 18.81
C ASN A 70 15.00 -6.27 19.94
N ILE A 71 13.80 -5.79 19.58
CA ILE A 71 12.69 -5.56 20.51
C ILE A 71 11.66 -6.67 20.31
N GLY A 72 12.03 -7.88 20.75
CA GLY A 72 11.20 -9.07 20.66
C GLY A 72 10.16 -9.16 21.77
N GLU A 73 9.45 -10.27 21.81
CA GLU A 73 8.28 -10.51 22.69
C GLU A 73 8.58 -10.23 24.17
N ARG A 74 9.73 -10.67 24.72
CA ARG A 74 10.09 -10.44 26.11
C ARG A 74 10.17 -8.94 26.44
N ARG A 75 10.78 -8.14 25.55
CA ARG A 75 10.91 -6.70 25.77
C ARG A 75 9.58 -5.98 25.59
N ARG A 76 8.74 -6.45 24.66
CA ARG A 76 7.38 -5.90 24.51
C ARG A 76 6.52 -6.14 25.74
N ARG A 77 6.60 -7.31 26.39
CA ARG A 77 5.91 -7.58 27.65
C ARG A 77 6.39 -6.67 28.78
N LEU A 78 7.69 -6.46 28.92
CA LEU A 78 8.25 -5.50 29.89
C LEU A 78 7.67 -4.10 29.69
N LEU A 79 7.57 -3.64 28.45
CA LEU A 79 6.96 -2.34 28.14
C LEU A 79 5.46 -2.31 28.47
N GLN A 80 4.74 -3.38 28.21
CA GLN A 80 3.31 -3.47 28.53
C GLN A 80 3.07 -3.43 30.06
N GLU A 81 3.88 -4.15 30.82
CA GLU A 81 3.83 -4.15 32.27
C GLU A 81 4.14 -2.75 32.83
N GLN A 82 5.21 -2.10 32.33
CA GLN A 82 5.59 -0.76 32.74
C GLN A 82 4.53 0.28 32.35
N ALA A 83 4.03 0.24 31.11
CA ALA A 83 2.98 1.14 30.64
C ALA A 83 1.70 1.04 31.47
N ALA A 84 1.30 -0.20 31.85
CA ALA A 84 0.15 -0.45 32.71
C ALA A 84 0.37 0.09 34.14
N GLN A 85 1.57 -0.07 34.69
CA GLN A 85 1.91 0.45 36.03
C GLN A 85 1.95 1.98 36.08
N GLU A 86 2.48 2.60 35.00
CA GLU A 86 2.67 4.05 34.93
C GLU A 86 1.47 4.80 34.30
N GLY A 87 0.48 4.09 33.77
CA GLY A 87 -0.68 4.67 33.11
C GLY A 87 -0.30 5.48 31.86
N CYS A 88 0.69 5.02 31.08
CA CYS A 88 1.20 5.72 29.90
C CYS A 88 1.19 4.82 28.64
N SER A 89 1.43 5.43 27.45
CA SER A 89 1.54 4.67 26.20
C SER A 89 2.81 3.81 26.17
N LEU A 90 2.80 2.75 25.36
CA LEU A 90 3.96 1.89 25.14
C LEU A 90 5.17 2.66 24.59
N PHE A 91 4.93 3.65 23.75
CA PHE A 91 6.00 4.50 23.22
C PHE A 91 6.62 5.37 24.32
N THR A 92 5.79 5.91 25.24
CA THR A 92 6.28 6.65 26.41
C THR A 92 7.08 5.76 27.35
N ALA A 93 6.60 4.53 27.60
CA ALA A 93 7.34 3.55 28.39
C ALA A 93 8.69 3.21 27.73
N LEU A 94 8.74 3.00 26.41
CA LEU A 94 9.99 2.78 25.69
C LEU A 94 10.93 3.98 25.82
N ARG A 95 10.42 5.22 25.61
CA ARG A 95 11.22 6.45 25.69
C ARG A 95 11.91 6.58 27.07
N ARG A 96 11.23 6.22 28.15
CA ARG A 96 11.79 6.21 29.50
C ARG A 96 12.81 5.08 29.74
N SER A 97 12.65 3.97 29.02
CA SER A 97 13.40 2.73 29.22
C SER A 97 14.63 2.59 28.34
N VAL A 98 14.86 3.44 27.33
CA VAL A 98 15.96 3.30 26.35
C VAL A 98 17.35 3.24 26.99
N GLY A 99 17.56 3.90 28.14
CA GLY A 99 18.81 3.90 28.90
C GLY A 99 19.01 2.69 29.81
N THR A 100 18.01 1.85 29.99
CA THR A 100 18.06 0.70 30.91
C THR A 100 18.84 -0.46 30.29
N GLU A 101 19.31 -1.37 31.15
CA GLU A 101 20.03 -2.56 30.70
C GLU A 101 19.19 -3.45 29.77
N ALA A 102 17.89 -3.51 29.98
CA ALA A 102 16.97 -4.29 29.16
C ALA A 102 16.95 -3.87 27.68
N PHE A 103 17.23 -2.60 27.38
CA PHE A 103 17.22 -2.04 26.02
C PHE A 103 18.62 -1.70 25.49
N ARG A 104 19.67 -1.91 26.29
CA ARG A 104 21.05 -1.73 25.85
C ARG A 104 21.38 -2.65 24.66
N GLY A 105 22.04 -2.11 23.62
CA GLY A 105 22.38 -2.85 22.42
C GLY A 105 21.20 -3.17 21.49
N THR A 106 20.03 -2.54 21.72
CA THR A 106 18.88 -2.61 20.81
C THR A 106 18.77 -1.36 19.94
N GLY A 107 17.91 -1.40 18.91
CA GLY A 107 17.58 -0.22 18.11
C GLY A 107 16.55 0.72 18.77
N ALA A 108 16.23 0.57 20.07
CA ALA A 108 15.20 1.34 20.77
C ALA A 108 15.48 2.85 20.76
N ALA A 109 16.69 3.27 21.15
CA ALA A 109 17.06 4.68 21.19
C ALA A 109 16.93 5.34 19.81
N ARG A 110 17.44 4.68 18.75
CA ARG A 110 17.32 5.19 17.39
C ARG A 110 15.87 5.30 16.93
N PHE A 111 15.02 4.31 17.28
CA PHE A 111 13.60 4.33 16.94
C PHE A 111 12.87 5.48 17.64
N VAL A 112 13.11 5.69 18.94
CA VAL A 112 12.53 6.82 19.69
C VAL A 112 12.97 8.14 19.10
N SER A 113 14.28 8.36 18.87
CA SER A 113 14.78 9.59 18.28
C SER A 113 14.20 9.86 16.89
N LEU A 114 14.01 8.81 16.08
CA LEU A 114 13.41 8.92 14.75
C LEU A 114 11.95 9.43 14.85
N ILE A 115 11.12 8.78 15.66
CA ILE A 115 9.71 9.18 15.80
C ILE A 115 9.61 10.58 16.40
N ASP A 116 10.40 10.91 17.42
CA ASP A 116 10.38 12.23 18.05
C ASP A 116 10.80 13.34 17.07
N ALA A 117 11.81 13.11 16.26
CA ALA A 117 12.26 14.06 15.23
C ALA A 117 11.14 14.34 14.21
N PHE A 118 10.51 13.28 13.68
CA PHE A 118 9.42 13.45 12.71
C PHE A 118 8.17 14.07 13.33
N SER A 119 7.81 13.72 14.57
CA SER A 119 6.66 14.33 15.27
C SER A 119 6.87 15.82 15.53
N SER A 120 8.12 16.28 15.70
CA SER A 120 8.44 17.69 15.94
C SER A 120 8.53 18.50 14.63
N ASP A 121 8.89 17.87 13.51
CA ASP A 121 9.20 18.53 12.22
C ASP A 121 8.08 18.37 11.17
N CYS A 122 6.92 17.83 11.56
CA CYS A 122 5.77 17.64 10.65
C CYS A 122 5.15 18.94 10.14
N SER A 123 5.32 20.06 10.86
CA SER A 123 4.68 21.33 10.58
C SER A 123 5.39 22.06 9.43
N GLY A 124 5.12 21.72 8.19
CA GLY A 124 5.66 22.39 7.02
C GLY A 124 6.13 21.45 5.90
N ARG A 125 6.07 20.14 6.14
CA ARG A 125 6.31 19.13 5.10
C ARG A 125 5.01 18.56 4.58
N SER A 126 4.99 18.20 3.30
CA SER A 126 3.88 17.43 2.75
C SER A 126 3.83 16.01 3.31
N VAL A 127 2.66 15.39 3.37
CA VAL A 127 2.48 14.01 3.86
C VAL A 127 3.28 13.01 3.03
N SER A 128 3.40 13.26 1.71
CA SER A 128 4.18 12.44 0.78
C SER A 128 5.69 12.52 1.07
N GLU A 129 6.20 13.71 1.43
CA GLU A 129 7.59 13.88 1.87
C GLU A 129 7.84 13.17 3.20
N VAL A 130 6.95 13.34 4.19
CA VAL A 130 7.04 12.67 5.49
C VAL A 130 7.03 11.15 5.31
N LEU A 131 6.09 10.62 4.50
CA LEU A 131 6.01 9.17 4.23
C LEU A 131 7.29 8.65 3.58
N SER A 132 7.79 9.35 2.57
CA SER A 132 9.00 8.93 1.85
C SER A 132 10.23 8.95 2.75
N ALA A 133 10.40 10.00 3.54
CA ALA A 133 11.51 10.16 4.46
C ALA A 133 11.47 9.12 5.59
N ILE A 134 10.33 8.93 6.27
CA ILE A 134 10.24 7.97 7.37
C ILE A 134 10.47 6.53 6.93
N LEU A 135 9.97 6.11 5.76
CA LEU A 135 10.20 4.77 5.23
C LEU A 135 11.68 4.54 4.87
N HIS A 136 12.36 5.57 4.39
CA HIS A 136 13.79 5.53 4.10
C HIS A 136 14.62 5.51 5.39
N GLU A 137 14.44 6.47 6.29
CA GLU A 137 15.25 6.67 7.50
C GLU A 137 15.03 5.57 8.55
N SER A 138 13.83 5.01 8.62
CA SER A 138 13.56 3.83 9.45
C SER A 138 14.29 2.57 8.97
N GLY A 139 14.76 2.55 7.71
CA GLY A 139 15.34 1.38 7.05
C GLY A 139 14.29 0.38 6.54
N TYR A 140 13.00 0.74 6.54
CA TYR A 140 11.93 -0.18 6.14
C TYR A 140 12.05 -0.57 4.66
N GLU A 141 12.25 0.39 3.76
CA GLU A 141 12.47 0.09 2.35
C GLU A 141 13.73 -0.72 2.09
N ALA A 142 14.82 -0.43 2.83
CA ALA A 142 16.06 -1.18 2.72
C ALA A 142 15.87 -2.66 3.15
N MET A 143 15.08 -2.89 4.20
CA MET A 143 14.69 -4.23 4.62
C MET A 143 13.97 -4.98 3.50
N LEU A 144 12.93 -4.38 2.88
CA LEU A 144 12.17 -5.00 1.80
C LEU A 144 13.04 -5.29 0.56
N ARG A 145 13.99 -4.41 0.23
CA ARG A 145 14.98 -4.66 -0.84
C ARG A 145 15.85 -5.86 -0.54
N THR A 146 16.29 -5.98 0.70
CA THR A 146 17.12 -7.11 1.15
C THR A 146 16.35 -8.43 1.13
N GLU A 147 15.06 -8.39 1.44
CA GLU A 147 14.15 -9.54 1.34
C GLU A 147 13.84 -9.94 -0.12
N GLY A 148 14.22 -9.13 -1.10
CA GLY A 148 13.91 -9.35 -2.52
C GLY A 148 12.43 -9.17 -2.87
N SER A 149 11.67 -8.50 -2.02
CA SER A 149 10.22 -8.37 -2.15
C SER A 149 9.81 -7.20 -3.04
N GLN A 150 10.00 -7.36 -4.35
CA GLN A 150 9.71 -6.30 -5.33
C GLN A 150 8.23 -5.90 -5.35
N GLU A 151 7.32 -6.86 -5.18
CA GLU A 151 5.89 -6.56 -5.12
C GLU A 151 5.55 -5.61 -3.95
N ARG A 152 6.13 -5.85 -2.76
CA ARG A 152 5.91 -4.98 -1.59
C ARG A 152 6.48 -3.58 -1.80
N LEU A 153 7.62 -3.46 -2.50
CA LEU A 153 8.18 -2.15 -2.88
C LEU A 153 7.29 -1.43 -3.90
N ASP A 154 6.72 -2.14 -4.86
CA ASP A 154 5.76 -1.57 -5.82
C ASP A 154 4.49 -1.08 -5.10
N ASN A 155 4.00 -1.83 -4.10
CA ASN A 155 2.87 -1.42 -3.27
C ASN A 155 3.18 -0.15 -2.45
N LEU A 156 4.40 -0.01 -1.91
CA LEU A 156 4.81 1.23 -1.24
C LEU A 156 4.92 2.41 -2.20
N ALA A 157 5.41 2.19 -3.43
CA ALA A 157 5.44 3.23 -4.46
C ALA A 157 4.03 3.70 -4.81
N GLU A 158 3.08 2.77 -4.93
CA GLU A 158 1.66 3.09 -5.15
C GLU A 158 1.05 3.84 -3.97
N LEU A 159 1.40 3.49 -2.72
CA LEU A 159 0.96 4.26 -1.55
C LEU A 159 1.48 5.70 -1.60
N LYS A 160 2.75 5.91 -1.92
CA LYS A 160 3.33 7.26 -2.07
C LYS A 160 2.62 8.06 -3.16
N GLN A 161 2.30 7.41 -4.27
CA GLN A 161 1.53 8.01 -5.36
C GLN A 161 0.13 8.43 -4.87
N SER A 162 -0.55 7.57 -4.10
CA SER A 162 -1.88 7.87 -3.57
C SER A 162 -1.89 9.06 -2.61
N VAL A 163 -0.86 9.17 -1.77
CA VAL A 163 -0.68 10.32 -0.87
C VAL A 163 -0.53 11.61 -1.67
N TYR A 164 0.31 11.60 -2.68
CA TYR A 164 0.52 12.77 -3.55
C TYR A 164 -0.76 13.17 -4.31
N GLU A 165 -1.50 12.20 -4.84
CA GLU A 165 -2.80 12.45 -5.49
C GLU A 165 -3.81 13.06 -4.51
N TYR A 166 -3.83 12.58 -3.28
CA TYR A 166 -4.66 13.14 -2.22
C TYR A 166 -4.28 14.59 -1.90
N GLU A 167 -2.98 14.88 -1.74
CA GLU A 167 -2.47 16.23 -1.50
C GLU A 167 -2.85 17.22 -2.61
N THR A 168 -2.71 16.81 -3.87
CA THR A 168 -3.07 17.65 -5.02
C THR A 168 -4.56 17.94 -5.13
N THR A 169 -5.39 17.05 -4.58
CA THR A 169 -6.85 17.16 -4.62
C THR A 169 -7.41 17.90 -3.40
N CYS A 170 -6.80 17.71 -2.23
CA CYS A 170 -7.27 18.25 -0.95
C CYS A 170 -6.88 19.72 -0.72
N GLY A 171 -5.84 20.23 -1.41
CA GLY A 171 -5.38 21.61 -1.30
C GLY A 171 -4.63 21.91 0.01
N GLU A 172 -4.71 23.16 0.48
CA GLU A 172 -3.92 23.67 1.62
C GLU A 172 -4.28 23.01 3.00
N GLU A 173 -5.41 22.33 3.11
CA GLU A 173 -5.85 21.67 4.35
C GLU A 173 -5.35 20.22 4.50
N CYS A 174 -4.45 19.76 3.63
CA CYS A 174 -3.94 18.40 3.66
C CYS A 174 -2.97 18.17 4.82
N THR A 175 -3.49 17.87 6.00
CA THR A 175 -2.67 17.46 7.15
C THR A 175 -2.50 15.95 7.21
N LEU A 176 -1.51 15.49 7.98
CA LEU A 176 -1.28 14.06 8.22
C LEU A 176 -2.53 13.39 8.85
N GLU A 177 -3.19 14.07 9.78
CA GLU A 177 -4.40 13.59 10.42
C GLU A 177 -5.57 13.46 9.44
N HIS A 178 -5.73 14.44 8.53
CA HIS A 178 -6.75 14.38 7.47
C HIS A 178 -6.52 13.20 6.53
N TYR A 179 -5.27 12.97 6.11
CA TYR A 179 -4.94 11.81 5.29
C TYR A 179 -5.22 10.49 6.00
N LEU A 180 -4.82 10.35 7.27
CA LEU A 180 -5.08 9.15 8.07
C LEU A 180 -6.59 8.90 8.27
N ALA A 181 -7.38 9.95 8.48
CA ALA A 181 -8.85 9.86 8.55
C ALA A 181 -9.45 9.42 7.20
N HIS A 182 -8.96 9.98 6.09
CA HIS A 182 -9.36 9.57 4.75
C HIS A 182 -9.10 8.07 4.51
N VAL A 183 -7.90 7.57 4.81
CA VAL A 183 -7.56 6.15 4.65
C VAL A 183 -8.41 5.25 5.55
N ALA A 184 -8.80 5.72 6.75
CA ALA A 184 -9.64 4.94 7.65
C ALA A 184 -11.00 4.58 7.05
N LEU A 185 -11.54 5.40 6.13
CA LEU A 185 -12.79 5.11 5.42
C LEU A 185 -12.66 3.87 4.53
N PHE A 186 -11.49 3.64 3.93
CA PHE A 186 -11.24 2.49 3.04
C PHE A 186 -10.88 1.21 3.79
N THR A 187 -10.38 1.32 5.03
CA THR A 187 -10.01 0.15 5.84
C THR A 187 -11.20 -0.48 6.56
N ASN A 188 -12.29 0.26 6.76
CA ASN A 188 -13.48 -0.16 7.51
C ASN A 188 -14.66 -0.58 6.62
N ALA A 189 -14.48 -0.65 5.29
CA ALA A 189 -15.53 -1.09 4.38
C ALA A 189 -15.84 -2.57 4.63
N ASP A 190 -16.88 -2.82 5.40
CA ASP A 190 -17.42 -4.16 5.63
C ASP A 190 -17.82 -4.81 4.31
N ALA A 191 -17.23 -5.95 4.03
CA ALA A 191 -17.61 -6.81 2.95
C ALA A 191 -18.96 -7.49 3.30
N GLY A 192 -20.06 -6.78 3.13
CA GLY A 192 -21.40 -7.36 3.26
C GLY A 192 -21.51 -8.65 2.45
N ASP A 193 -22.34 -9.59 2.90
CA ASP A 193 -22.52 -10.93 2.33
C ASP A 193 -23.37 -10.90 1.03
N SER A 194 -22.96 -10.14 0.02
CA SER A 194 -23.60 -10.11 -1.29
C SER A 194 -22.90 -11.07 -2.25
N ARG A 195 -23.66 -12.00 -2.83
CA ARG A 195 -23.17 -12.87 -3.93
C ARG A 195 -23.04 -12.11 -5.26
N ASP A 196 -23.59 -10.92 -5.34
CA ASP A 196 -23.56 -10.05 -6.53
C ASP A 196 -22.44 -9.03 -6.39
N ARG A 197 -21.22 -9.42 -6.78
CA ARG A 197 -19.99 -8.64 -6.62
C ARG A 197 -19.16 -8.61 -7.89
N VAL A 198 -18.50 -7.46 -8.15
CA VAL A 198 -17.44 -7.36 -9.16
C VAL A 198 -16.24 -8.19 -8.72
N LYS A 199 -15.66 -8.96 -9.62
CA LYS A 199 -14.49 -9.80 -9.34
C LYS A 199 -13.23 -9.06 -9.76
N LEU A 200 -12.33 -8.81 -8.81
CA LEU A 200 -11.01 -8.23 -9.05
C LEU A 200 -9.96 -9.34 -8.98
N MET A 201 -9.10 -9.47 -9.99
CA MET A 201 -8.08 -10.52 -9.99
C MET A 201 -6.92 -10.17 -10.92
N THR A 202 -5.77 -10.83 -10.74
CA THR A 202 -4.69 -10.71 -11.72
C THR A 202 -5.04 -11.47 -13.01
N VAL A 203 -4.44 -11.07 -14.12
CA VAL A 203 -4.56 -11.83 -15.38
C VAL A 203 -4.11 -13.29 -15.21
N HIS A 204 -3.10 -13.55 -14.37
CA HIS A 204 -2.65 -14.89 -14.06
C HIS A 204 -3.73 -15.74 -13.36
N THR A 205 -4.42 -15.13 -12.40
CA THR A 205 -5.54 -15.79 -11.68
C THR A 205 -6.74 -16.02 -12.59
N ALA A 206 -6.95 -15.16 -13.60
CA ALA A 206 -8.05 -15.28 -14.56
C ALA A 206 -7.83 -16.40 -15.60
N LYS A 207 -6.62 -16.97 -15.69
CA LYS A 207 -6.31 -18.03 -16.65
C LYS A 207 -7.19 -19.26 -16.41
N GLY A 208 -7.91 -19.70 -17.44
CA GLY A 208 -8.82 -20.85 -17.39
C GLY A 208 -10.23 -20.52 -16.88
N LEU A 209 -10.49 -19.27 -16.48
CA LEU A 209 -11.83 -18.80 -16.14
C LEU A 209 -12.41 -17.99 -17.31
N GLU A 210 -13.74 -17.87 -17.36
CA GLU A 210 -14.44 -17.05 -18.35
C GLU A 210 -15.54 -16.24 -17.65
N PHE A 211 -15.83 -15.06 -18.21
CA PHE A 211 -16.76 -14.11 -17.61
C PHE A 211 -17.58 -13.41 -18.68
N PRO A 212 -18.88 -13.17 -18.46
CA PRO A 212 -19.72 -12.44 -19.41
C PRO A 212 -19.12 -11.08 -19.79
N HIS A 213 -18.64 -10.30 -18.83
CA HIS A 213 -18.09 -8.96 -19.06
C HIS A 213 -16.71 -8.81 -18.40
N VAL A 214 -15.72 -8.43 -19.21
CA VAL A 214 -14.32 -8.22 -18.79
C VAL A 214 -13.93 -6.75 -18.99
N PHE A 215 -13.49 -6.09 -17.92
CA PHE A 215 -12.98 -4.72 -17.91
C PHE A 215 -11.46 -4.76 -17.72
N LEU A 216 -10.69 -4.81 -18.80
CA LEU A 216 -9.23 -4.84 -18.73
C LEU A 216 -8.70 -3.41 -18.65
N CYS A 217 -8.32 -3.00 -17.43
CA CYS A 217 -7.88 -1.65 -17.13
C CYS A 217 -6.36 -1.49 -17.20
N ALA A 218 -5.92 -0.22 -17.23
CA ALA A 218 -4.51 0.17 -17.23
C ALA A 218 -3.72 -0.38 -18.43
N MET A 219 -4.34 -0.34 -19.62
CA MET A 219 -3.71 -0.71 -20.89
C MET A 219 -2.77 0.42 -21.36
N ASN A 220 -1.73 0.68 -20.56
CA ASN A 220 -0.72 1.70 -20.83
C ASN A 220 0.67 1.09 -20.94
N GLU A 221 1.52 1.69 -21.80
CA GLU A 221 2.95 1.37 -21.84
C GLU A 221 3.57 1.58 -20.44
N GLY A 222 4.39 0.60 -20.02
CA GLY A 222 5.01 0.60 -18.72
C GLY A 222 4.16 -0.02 -17.59
N LEU A 223 2.84 -0.22 -17.80
CA LEU A 223 1.95 -0.94 -16.91
C LEU A 223 1.59 -2.31 -17.51
N PHE A 224 1.05 -2.34 -18.71
CA PHE A 224 0.77 -3.54 -19.47
C PHE A 224 1.04 -3.30 -20.97
N PRO A 225 2.26 -3.66 -21.47
CA PRO A 225 3.35 -4.40 -20.83
C PRO A 225 4.07 -3.62 -19.73
N SER A 226 4.61 -4.37 -18.76
CA SER A 226 5.36 -3.77 -17.63
C SER A 226 6.68 -3.15 -18.11
N LYS A 227 7.03 -1.95 -17.58
CA LYS A 227 8.33 -1.29 -17.83
C LYS A 227 9.55 -2.11 -17.40
N LYS A 228 9.36 -3.17 -16.59
CA LYS A 228 10.42 -4.08 -16.15
C LYS A 228 10.85 -5.07 -17.25
N ILE A 229 10.06 -5.22 -18.31
CA ILE A 229 10.31 -6.14 -19.42
C ILE A 229 11.33 -5.52 -20.36
N ARG A 230 12.48 -6.21 -20.51
CA ARG A 230 13.61 -5.73 -21.33
C ARG A 230 14.09 -6.71 -22.38
N THR A 231 13.51 -7.90 -22.44
CA THR A 231 13.91 -8.95 -23.40
C THR A 231 12.74 -9.32 -24.30
N LEU A 232 13.05 -9.74 -25.54
CA LEU A 232 12.02 -10.19 -26.48
C LEU A 232 11.20 -11.38 -25.94
N PRO A 233 11.80 -12.45 -25.38
CA PRO A 233 11.00 -13.53 -24.82
C PRO A 233 10.04 -13.10 -23.70
N ALA A 234 10.47 -12.17 -22.83
CA ALA A 234 9.62 -11.63 -21.78
C ALA A 234 8.48 -10.74 -22.35
N MET A 235 8.72 -10.01 -23.43
CA MET A 235 7.69 -9.25 -24.13
C MET A 235 6.65 -10.16 -24.79
N GLU A 236 7.09 -11.29 -25.36
CA GLU A 236 6.19 -12.30 -25.92
C GLU A 236 5.30 -12.91 -24.83
N GLU A 237 5.81 -13.09 -23.62
CA GLU A 237 5.00 -13.56 -22.49
C GLU A 237 3.96 -12.50 -22.07
N GLU A 238 4.33 -11.21 -22.02
CA GLU A 238 3.36 -10.13 -21.76
C GLU A 238 2.27 -10.10 -22.83
N ARG A 239 2.62 -10.32 -24.11
CA ARG A 239 1.64 -10.40 -25.18
C ARG A 239 0.68 -11.59 -25.01
N ARG A 240 1.20 -12.75 -24.60
CA ARG A 240 0.36 -13.92 -24.28
C ARG A 240 -0.57 -13.64 -23.11
N LEU A 241 -0.08 -12.93 -22.08
CA LEU A 241 -0.93 -12.53 -20.94
C LEU A 241 -2.04 -11.56 -21.39
N ALA A 242 -1.74 -10.60 -22.25
CA ALA A 242 -2.75 -9.70 -22.79
C ALA A 242 -3.80 -10.48 -23.59
N PHE A 243 -3.38 -11.40 -24.44
CA PHE A 243 -4.27 -12.29 -25.19
C PHE A 243 -5.15 -13.12 -24.22
N VAL A 244 -4.55 -13.73 -23.18
CA VAL A 244 -5.30 -14.47 -22.16
C VAL A 244 -6.34 -13.57 -21.50
N ALA A 245 -5.98 -12.34 -21.11
CA ALA A 245 -6.91 -11.43 -20.47
C ALA A 245 -8.12 -11.08 -21.36
N MET A 246 -7.85 -10.77 -22.63
CA MET A 246 -8.88 -10.43 -23.61
C MET A 246 -9.83 -11.60 -23.91
N THR A 247 -9.27 -12.81 -24.01
CA THR A 247 -10.06 -14.02 -24.30
C THR A 247 -10.86 -14.55 -23.10
N ARG A 248 -10.84 -13.87 -21.96
CA ARG A 248 -11.70 -14.21 -20.81
C ARG A 248 -13.11 -13.68 -20.95
N ALA A 249 -13.36 -12.79 -21.92
CA ALA A 249 -14.68 -12.21 -22.17
C ALA A 249 -15.54 -13.15 -23.02
N GLU A 250 -16.72 -13.51 -22.53
CA GLU A 250 -17.71 -14.29 -23.28
C GLU A 250 -18.61 -13.38 -24.14
N GLN A 251 -18.99 -12.20 -23.62
CA GLN A 251 -19.97 -11.31 -24.23
C GLN A 251 -19.42 -9.90 -24.47
N GLY A 252 -18.79 -9.31 -23.47
CA GLY A 252 -18.32 -7.93 -23.52
C GLY A 252 -16.88 -7.77 -23.05
N LEU A 253 -16.02 -7.20 -23.91
CA LEU A 253 -14.66 -6.81 -23.58
C LEU A 253 -14.54 -5.29 -23.61
N TYR A 254 -14.13 -4.70 -22.47
CA TYR A 254 -13.91 -3.28 -22.30
C TYR A 254 -12.43 -3.05 -22.00
N LEU A 255 -11.76 -2.30 -22.87
CA LEU A 255 -10.36 -1.96 -22.72
C LEU A 255 -10.25 -0.48 -22.34
N SER A 256 -9.48 -0.17 -21.29
CA SER A 256 -9.28 1.21 -20.90
C SER A 256 -7.81 1.55 -20.68
N GLU A 257 -7.46 2.76 -21.03
CA GLU A 257 -6.18 3.38 -20.79
C GLU A 257 -6.34 4.70 -20.03
N ALA A 258 -5.28 5.18 -19.41
CA ALA A 258 -5.24 6.48 -18.78
C ALA A 258 -4.37 7.43 -19.61
N ALA A 259 -4.94 8.56 -20.02
CA ALA A 259 -4.23 9.67 -20.64
C ALA A 259 -3.55 10.56 -19.60
N GLY A 260 -2.69 11.51 -20.03
CA GLY A 260 -2.05 12.49 -19.18
C GLY A 260 -0.62 12.11 -18.84
N ARG A 261 -0.13 12.52 -17.66
CA ARG A 261 1.26 12.34 -17.23
C ARG A 261 1.38 11.43 -16.02
N ASN A 262 2.50 10.73 -15.95
CA ASN A 262 2.92 10.03 -14.74
C ASN A 262 3.42 11.03 -13.70
N PHE A 263 3.58 10.56 -12.46
CA PHE A 263 4.12 11.36 -11.36
C PHE A 263 5.51 11.97 -11.66
N ASP A 264 6.34 11.23 -12.41
CA ASP A 264 7.68 11.68 -12.83
C ASP A 264 7.66 12.70 -13.99
N GLY A 265 6.48 13.18 -14.39
CA GLY A 265 6.28 14.13 -15.48
C GLY A 265 6.29 13.53 -16.88
N THR A 266 6.56 12.24 -17.03
CA THR A 266 6.53 11.56 -18.34
C THR A 266 5.11 11.38 -18.84
N ASP A 267 4.91 11.49 -20.15
CA ASP A 267 3.59 11.28 -20.76
C ASP A 267 3.17 9.79 -20.67
N ARG A 268 1.87 9.56 -20.53
CA ARG A 268 1.28 8.22 -20.60
C ARG A 268 0.94 7.91 -22.05
N TYR A 269 1.27 6.71 -22.47
CA TYR A 269 0.97 6.21 -23.82
C TYR A 269 0.09 4.97 -23.75
N PRO A 270 -0.82 4.77 -24.72
CA PRO A 270 -1.57 3.53 -24.87
C PRO A 270 -0.63 2.32 -24.90
N SER A 271 -1.12 1.21 -24.40
CA SER A 271 -0.42 -0.06 -24.55
C SER A 271 -0.24 -0.42 -26.04
N ARG A 272 0.96 -0.86 -26.43
CA ARG A 272 1.21 -1.42 -27.76
C ARG A 272 0.34 -2.63 -28.12
N PHE A 273 -0.34 -3.21 -27.13
CA PHE A 273 -1.28 -4.31 -27.36
C PHE A 273 -2.67 -3.83 -27.80
N LEU A 274 -2.90 -2.52 -27.83
CA LEU A 274 -4.10 -1.88 -28.36
C LEU A 274 -3.92 -1.38 -29.81
N LEU A 275 -2.68 -1.32 -30.28
CA LEU A 275 -2.29 -0.88 -31.62
C LEU A 275 -2.14 -2.07 -32.55
#